data_0e084084dd056e05e516fd5d8d38590c
#
_entry.id   0e084084dd056e05e516fd5d8d38590c
#
_cell.length_a   1.000
_cell.length_b   1.000
_cell.length_c   1.000
_cell.angle_alpha   90.00
_cell.angle_beta   90.00
_cell.angle_gamma   90.00
#
_symmetry.space_group_name_H-M   'P 1'
#
loop_
_entity.id
_entity.type
_entity.pdbx_description
1 polymer ?
#
loop_
_entity_poly.entity_id
_entity_poly.type
_entity_poly.pdbx_seq_one_letter_code
_entity_poly.pdbx_strand_id
1 'polypeptide(L)'
;MKTVRLNLPFRKNCEGYFIDNSGNILAKKDKCGLIIFPGGGIKKEENPKEGIIRETFEETGAKIKNIRKLGKMKIAWGSDWAKTEKQKQRYKKFQGDEMYFFFGLIDKITNKKQNEDDFWDKQKFMKINEVIKEIKSQIPFKKDVKKYRTIQLKFLKEIKTKK
;
A
#
# COMPACT_ATOMS: atom_id res chain seq x y z
N MET A 1 24.66 -8.56 -13.24
CA MET A 1 24.47 -7.70 -14.39
C MET A 1 23.46 -6.62 -14.12
N LYS A 2 23.93 -5.61 -13.41
CA LYS A 2 23.11 -4.48 -12.99
C LYS A 2 22.50 -3.69 -14.14
N THR A 3 23.20 -3.61 -15.27
CA THR A 3 22.77 -2.82 -16.44
C THR A 3 21.51 -3.34 -17.13
N VAL A 4 21.30 -4.66 -17.14
CA VAL A 4 20.14 -5.28 -17.80
C VAL A 4 18.84 -4.98 -17.04
N ARG A 5 18.91 -4.92 -15.70
CA ARG A 5 17.74 -4.65 -14.88
C ARG A 5 17.26 -3.20 -14.96
N LEU A 6 18.16 -2.26 -15.18
CA LEU A 6 17.81 -0.84 -15.31
C LEU A 6 16.95 -0.54 -16.54
N ASN A 7 16.91 -1.48 -17.52
CA ASN A 7 16.08 -1.36 -18.71
C ASN A 7 14.69 -1.97 -18.53
N LEU A 8 14.43 -2.65 -17.42
CA LEU A 8 13.11 -3.23 -17.15
C LEU A 8 12.14 -2.14 -16.70
N PRO A 9 10.84 -2.30 -17.00
CA PRO A 9 9.83 -1.36 -16.53
C PRO A 9 9.62 -1.49 -15.02
N PHE A 10 8.97 -0.48 -14.42
CA PHE A 10 8.47 -0.55 -13.07
C PHE A 10 7.06 -1.14 -13.06
N ARG A 11 6.76 -1.95 -12.05
CA ARG A 11 5.42 -2.49 -11.85
C ARG A 11 4.56 -1.41 -11.16
N LYS A 12 3.41 -1.12 -11.73
CA LYS A 12 2.51 -0.11 -11.15
C LYS A 12 1.73 -0.71 -9.99
N ASN A 13 1.84 -0.09 -8.84
CA ASN A 13 1.15 -0.46 -7.60
C ASN A 13 0.45 0.75 -7.00
N CYS A 14 -0.52 0.49 -6.14
CA CYS A 14 -1.22 1.54 -5.42
C CYS A 14 -1.35 1.19 -3.94
N GLU A 15 -1.47 2.22 -3.11
CA GLU A 15 -1.68 2.09 -1.67
C GLU A 15 -2.56 3.24 -1.22
N GLY A 16 -3.45 2.98 -0.27
CA GLY A 16 -4.38 4.00 0.16
C GLY A 16 -4.51 4.14 1.66
N TYR A 17 -4.77 5.37 2.08
CA TYR A 17 -5.01 5.77 3.47
C TYR A 17 -6.45 6.24 3.57
N PHE A 18 -7.32 5.39 4.11
CA PHE A 18 -8.77 5.64 4.14
C PHE A 18 -9.25 5.74 5.57
N ILE A 19 -10.01 6.79 5.84
CA ILE A 19 -10.42 7.16 7.20
C ILE A 19 -11.93 6.98 7.35
N ASP A 20 -12.35 6.39 8.47
CA ASP A 20 -13.76 6.25 8.82
C ASP A 20 -14.28 7.52 9.53
N ASN A 21 -15.57 7.50 9.92
CA ASN A 21 -16.21 8.63 10.58
C ASN A 21 -15.63 8.95 11.96
N SER A 22 -14.94 8.00 12.57
CA SER A 22 -14.31 8.18 13.89
C SER A 22 -12.87 8.67 13.77
N GLY A 23 -12.37 8.86 12.53
CA GLY A 23 -10.99 9.30 12.29
C GLY A 23 -9.97 8.19 12.37
N ASN A 24 -10.40 6.93 12.38
CA ASN A 24 -9.49 5.79 12.34
C ASN A 24 -9.14 5.44 10.90
N ILE A 25 -7.93 4.95 10.69
CA ILE A 25 -7.42 4.59 9.38
C ILE A 25 -7.55 3.08 9.13
N LEU A 26 -7.91 2.72 7.91
CA LEU A 26 -7.99 1.33 7.47
C LEU A 26 -6.57 0.77 7.33
N ALA A 27 -6.13 0.04 8.32
CA ALA A 27 -4.78 -0.51 8.41
C ALA A 27 -4.76 -1.67 9.39
N LYS A 28 -3.78 -2.55 9.26
CA LYS A 28 -3.58 -3.63 10.22
C LYS A 28 -2.11 -4.00 10.34
N LYS A 29 -1.77 -4.80 11.34
CA LYS A 29 -0.47 -5.44 11.43
C LYS A 29 -0.52 -6.80 10.73
N ASP A 30 0.50 -7.11 9.93
CA ASP A 30 0.64 -8.42 9.33
C ASP A 30 1.19 -9.44 10.34
N LYS A 31 1.47 -10.66 9.88
CA LYS A 31 2.00 -11.74 10.74
C LYS A 31 3.34 -11.38 11.38
N CYS A 32 4.10 -10.50 10.76
CA CYS A 32 5.42 -10.07 11.25
C CYS A 32 5.34 -8.80 12.10
N GLY A 33 4.15 -8.28 12.35
CA GLY A 33 3.93 -7.05 13.10
C GLY A 33 4.12 -5.78 12.30
N LEU A 34 4.28 -5.87 10.99
CA LEU A 34 4.42 -4.71 10.11
C LEU A 34 3.06 -4.11 9.77
N ILE A 35 2.98 -2.79 9.78
CA ILE A 35 1.77 -2.09 9.37
C ILE A 35 1.60 -2.23 7.86
N ILE A 36 0.40 -2.62 7.45
CA ILE A 36 0.01 -2.69 6.05
C ILE A 36 -1.28 -1.91 5.81
N PHE A 37 -1.39 -1.36 4.60
CA PHE A 37 -2.54 -0.59 4.12
C PHE A 37 -3.14 -1.29 2.91
N PRO A 38 -4.42 -1.02 2.58
CA PRO A 38 -4.98 -1.62 1.37
C PRO A 38 -4.23 -1.13 0.13
N GLY A 39 -4.09 -2.01 -0.84
CA GLY A 39 -3.39 -1.71 -2.07
C GLY A 39 -3.01 -2.96 -2.84
N GLY A 40 -2.33 -2.78 -3.94
CA GLY A 40 -1.88 -3.88 -4.78
C GLY A 40 -1.56 -3.44 -6.19
N GLY A 41 -1.41 -4.40 -7.08
CA GLY A 41 -1.05 -4.14 -8.46
C GLY A 41 -2.18 -3.49 -9.28
N ILE A 42 -1.82 -2.52 -10.08
CA ILE A 42 -2.73 -1.85 -11.01
C ILE A 42 -2.79 -2.68 -12.29
N LYS A 43 -3.98 -3.00 -12.75
CA LYS A 43 -4.17 -3.75 -13.99
C LYS A 43 -3.85 -2.87 -15.20
N LYS A 44 -3.48 -3.51 -16.32
CA LYS A 44 -3.07 -2.82 -17.54
C LYS A 44 -4.11 -1.80 -18.04
N GLU A 45 -5.39 -2.10 -17.89
CA GLU A 45 -6.50 -1.30 -18.43
C GLU A 45 -7.08 -0.30 -17.46
N GLU A 46 -6.62 -0.28 -16.21
CA GLU A 46 -7.15 0.65 -15.23
C GLU A 46 -6.14 1.75 -14.92
N ASN A 47 -6.67 2.93 -14.55
CA ASN A 47 -5.83 3.99 -14.03
C ASN A 47 -5.55 3.73 -12.54
N PRO A 48 -4.58 4.43 -11.93
CA PRO A 48 -4.25 4.18 -10.52
C PRO A 48 -5.41 4.35 -9.54
N LYS A 49 -6.29 5.32 -9.78
CA LYS A 49 -7.46 5.56 -8.93
C LYS A 49 -8.43 4.38 -8.99
N GLU A 50 -8.69 3.88 -10.19
CA GLU A 50 -9.51 2.68 -10.36
C GLU A 50 -8.90 1.47 -9.65
N GLY A 51 -7.59 1.34 -9.74
CA GLY A 51 -6.85 0.27 -9.09
C GLY A 51 -7.00 0.27 -7.58
N ILE A 52 -6.88 1.43 -6.93
CA ILE A 52 -7.01 1.52 -5.49
C ILE A 52 -8.45 1.27 -5.02
N ILE A 53 -9.43 1.70 -5.79
CA ILE A 53 -10.84 1.43 -5.49
C ILE A 53 -11.09 -0.08 -5.51
N ARG A 54 -10.64 -0.76 -6.55
CA ARG A 54 -10.79 -2.20 -6.71
C ARG A 54 -10.05 -2.98 -5.64
N GLU A 55 -8.77 -2.69 -5.44
CA GLU A 55 -7.94 -3.41 -4.46
C GLU A 55 -8.48 -3.26 -3.03
N THR A 56 -8.89 -2.05 -2.66
CA THR A 56 -9.44 -1.81 -1.33
C THR A 56 -10.72 -2.63 -1.12
N PHE A 57 -11.59 -2.66 -2.12
CA PHE A 57 -12.81 -3.44 -2.04
C PHE A 57 -12.55 -4.95 -1.99
N GLU A 58 -11.65 -5.43 -2.86
CA GLU A 58 -11.31 -6.86 -2.90
C GLU A 58 -10.67 -7.35 -1.60
N GLU A 59 -9.80 -6.54 -1.01
CA GLU A 59 -9.09 -6.92 0.22
C GLU A 59 -9.93 -6.76 1.49
N THR A 60 -10.76 -5.72 1.56
CA THR A 60 -11.41 -5.34 2.81
C THR A 60 -12.93 -5.24 2.77
N GLY A 61 -13.53 -5.23 1.58
CA GLY A 61 -14.95 -4.99 1.42
C GLY A 61 -15.37 -3.53 1.60
N ALA A 62 -14.42 -2.62 1.77
CA ALA A 62 -14.70 -1.20 1.96
C ALA A 62 -14.86 -0.49 0.62
N LYS A 63 -15.95 0.29 0.49
CA LYS A 63 -16.15 1.24 -0.59
C LYS A 63 -15.66 2.60 -0.12
N ILE A 64 -14.88 3.25 -0.96
CA ILE A 64 -14.21 4.50 -0.62
C ILE A 64 -14.74 5.64 -1.49
N LYS A 65 -14.64 6.86 -0.98
CA LYS A 65 -15.09 8.08 -1.67
C LYS A 65 -14.13 9.23 -1.42
N ASN A 66 -14.32 10.32 -2.17
CA ASN A 66 -13.53 11.55 -2.05
C ASN A 66 -12.04 11.26 -2.15
N ILE A 67 -11.68 10.45 -3.13
CA ILE A 67 -10.33 9.94 -3.31
C ILE A 67 -9.47 10.99 -4.00
N ARG A 68 -8.29 11.27 -3.41
CA ARG A 68 -7.30 12.13 -4.05
C ARG A 68 -5.91 11.50 -4.00
N LYS A 69 -5.14 11.79 -5.01
CA LYS A 69 -3.76 11.34 -5.12
C LYS A 69 -2.88 12.16 -4.18
N LEU A 70 -2.08 11.48 -3.36
CA LEU A 70 -1.11 12.12 -2.48
C LEU A 70 0.26 12.27 -3.16
N GLY A 71 0.62 11.31 -3.99
CA GLY A 71 1.89 11.33 -4.69
C GLY A 71 2.22 9.98 -5.32
N LYS A 72 3.43 9.90 -5.85
CA LYS A 72 3.96 8.64 -6.39
C LYS A 72 5.46 8.56 -6.12
N MET A 73 5.99 7.35 -6.11
CA MET A 73 7.44 7.13 -6.01
C MET A 73 7.84 5.85 -6.72
N LYS A 74 9.09 5.77 -7.14
CA LYS A 74 9.68 4.55 -7.71
C LYS A 74 10.63 3.94 -6.70
N ILE A 75 10.52 2.64 -6.51
CA ILE A 75 11.39 1.88 -5.62
C ILE A 75 11.97 0.72 -6.41
N ALA A 76 13.29 0.75 -6.63
CA ALA A 76 13.98 -0.37 -7.27
C ALA A 76 14.16 -1.51 -6.26
N TRP A 77 13.93 -2.75 -6.71
CA TRP A 77 14.11 -3.91 -5.84
C TRP A 77 15.55 -4.37 -5.82
N GLY A 78 16.08 -4.64 -4.64
CA GLY A 78 17.37 -5.27 -4.47
C GLY A 78 17.30 -6.77 -4.77
N SER A 79 18.47 -7.41 -4.90
CA SER A 79 18.57 -8.82 -5.25
C SER A 79 17.94 -9.76 -4.22
N ASP A 80 17.84 -9.33 -2.97
CA ASP A 80 17.26 -10.11 -1.88
C ASP A 80 15.76 -9.88 -1.69
N TRP A 81 15.15 -9.03 -2.52
CA TRP A 81 13.69 -8.77 -2.44
C TRP A 81 12.85 -10.00 -2.79
N ALA A 82 13.28 -10.75 -3.83
CA ALA A 82 12.52 -11.86 -4.39
C ALA A 82 12.71 -13.14 -3.56
N LYS A 83 11.76 -13.43 -2.70
CA LYS A 83 11.80 -14.62 -1.83
C LYS A 83 10.79 -15.69 -2.19
N THR A 84 9.58 -15.29 -2.62
CA THR A 84 8.55 -16.22 -3.09
C THR A 84 8.67 -16.44 -4.59
N GLU A 85 8.08 -17.52 -5.10
CA GLU A 85 8.06 -17.79 -6.55
C GLU A 85 7.40 -16.65 -7.32
N LYS A 86 6.32 -16.12 -6.79
CA LYS A 86 5.61 -14.98 -7.38
C LYS A 86 6.50 -13.73 -7.44
N GLN A 87 7.25 -13.46 -6.38
CA GLN A 87 8.22 -12.35 -6.35
C GLN A 87 9.37 -12.58 -7.32
N LYS A 88 9.88 -13.79 -7.42
CA LYS A 88 10.97 -14.15 -8.36
C LYS A 88 10.54 -13.91 -9.81
N GLN A 89 9.30 -14.25 -10.15
CA GLN A 89 8.78 -13.99 -11.50
C GLN A 89 8.62 -12.51 -11.77
N ARG A 90 8.15 -11.74 -10.77
CA ARG A 90 8.05 -10.28 -10.89
C ARG A 90 9.43 -9.63 -11.03
N TYR A 91 10.41 -10.13 -10.31
CA TYR A 91 11.79 -9.64 -10.35
C TYR A 91 12.41 -9.79 -11.75
N LYS A 92 12.03 -10.84 -12.48
CA LYS A 92 12.48 -11.05 -13.86
C LYS A 92 11.88 -10.05 -14.85
N LYS A 93 10.66 -9.57 -14.57
CA LYS A 93 9.89 -8.71 -15.48
C LYS A 93 10.02 -7.22 -15.16
N PHE A 94 10.29 -6.88 -13.92
CA PHE A 94 10.26 -5.50 -13.44
C PHE A 94 11.52 -5.18 -12.63
N GLN A 95 11.95 -3.93 -12.70
CA GLN A 95 13.09 -3.49 -11.89
C GLN A 95 12.65 -3.01 -10.48
N GLY A 96 11.38 -2.75 -10.27
CA GLY A 96 10.85 -2.29 -9.00
C GLY A 96 9.38 -1.90 -9.10
N ASP A 97 8.91 -1.18 -8.11
CA ASP A 97 7.54 -0.67 -8.04
C ASP A 97 7.49 0.82 -8.33
N GLU A 98 6.48 1.23 -9.11
CA GLU A 98 6.02 2.61 -9.19
C GLU A 98 4.75 2.68 -8.34
N MET A 99 4.87 3.27 -7.15
CA MET A 99 3.79 3.31 -6.17
C MET A 99 2.99 4.60 -6.29
N TYR A 100 1.67 4.47 -6.35
CA TYR A 100 0.72 5.59 -6.32
C TYR A 100 0.02 5.58 -4.98
N PHE A 101 0.04 6.72 -4.29
CA PHE A 101 -0.52 6.85 -2.94
C PHE A 101 -1.78 7.71 -2.98
N PHE A 102 -2.81 7.26 -2.27
CA PHE A 102 -4.13 7.92 -2.26
C PHE A 102 -4.61 8.14 -0.84
N PHE A 103 -5.42 9.16 -0.69
CA PHE A 103 -6.22 9.42 0.51
C PHE A 103 -7.68 9.39 0.13
N GLY A 104 -8.53 8.98 1.06
CA GLY A 104 -9.97 9.00 0.86
C GLY A 104 -10.72 8.71 2.14
N LEU A 105 -12.03 8.66 2.03
CA LEU A 105 -12.92 8.39 3.14
C LEU A 105 -13.62 7.05 2.94
N ILE A 106 -13.94 6.38 4.03
CA ILE A 106 -14.77 5.19 3.99
C ILE A 106 -16.21 5.63 3.74
N ASP A 107 -16.80 5.16 2.65
CA ASP A 107 -18.20 5.43 2.33
C ASP A 107 -19.11 4.36 2.93
N LYS A 108 -18.77 3.10 2.69
CA LYS A 108 -19.60 1.96 3.08
C LYS A 108 -18.73 0.73 3.26
N ILE A 109 -19.08 -0.09 4.24
CA ILE A 109 -18.42 -1.38 4.44
C ILE A 109 -19.41 -2.48 4.10
N THR A 110 -18.99 -3.42 3.27
CA THR A 110 -19.82 -4.59 2.90
C THR A 110 -19.22 -5.84 3.50
N ASN A 111 -20.07 -6.80 3.85
CA ASN A 111 -19.65 -8.10 4.37
C ASN A 111 -19.42 -9.10 3.23
N LYS A 112 -18.89 -8.62 2.11
CA LYS A 112 -18.64 -9.48 0.97
C LYS A 112 -17.53 -10.47 1.32
N LYS A 113 -17.73 -11.74 0.92
CA LYS A 113 -16.74 -12.78 1.09
C LYS A 113 -15.47 -12.40 0.29
N GLN A 114 -14.33 -12.32 0.97
CA GLN A 114 -13.07 -11.99 0.35
C GLN A 114 -12.47 -13.18 -0.38
N ASN A 115 -11.59 -12.92 -1.33
CA ASN A 115 -10.86 -13.97 -2.05
C ASN A 115 -9.88 -14.66 -1.10
N GLU A 116 -9.55 -15.92 -1.38
CA GLU A 116 -8.66 -16.72 -0.54
C GLU A 116 -7.25 -16.15 -0.42
N ASP A 117 -6.82 -15.35 -1.42
CA ASP A 117 -5.49 -14.74 -1.44
C ASP A 117 -5.40 -13.43 -0.66
N ASP A 118 -6.50 -12.94 -0.10
CA ASP A 118 -6.53 -11.67 0.61
C ASP A 118 -5.88 -11.79 1.98
N PHE A 119 -5.03 -10.83 2.31
CA PHE A 119 -4.36 -10.75 3.62
C PHE A 119 -5.31 -10.36 4.74
N TRP A 120 -6.50 -9.89 4.40
CA TRP A 120 -7.43 -9.30 5.37
C TRP A 120 -8.59 -10.25 5.63
N ASP A 121 -8.72 -10.71 6.88
CA ASP A 121 -9.85 -11.54 7.28
C ASP A 121 -11.13 -10.73 7.37
N LYS A 122 -10.99 -9.45 7.71
CA LYS A 122 -12.08 -8.48 7.84
C LYS A 122 -11.46 -7.07 7.87
N GLN A 123 -12.31 -6.04 7.83
CA GLN A 123 -11.84 -4.67 7.94
C GLN A 123 -11.16 -4.47 9.30
N LYS A 124 -10.03 -3.82 9.27
CA LYS A 124 -9.27 -3.45 10.46
C LYS A 124 -9.04 -1.95 10.47
N PHE A 125 -9.29 -1.32 11.60
CA PHE A 125 -9.09 0.10 11.78
C PHE A 125 -8.16 0.34 12.96
N MET A 126 -7.27 1.30 12.79
CA MET A 126 -6.30 1.69 13.82
C MET A 126 -6.35 3.21 14.00
N LYS A 127 -5.97 3.68 15.17
CA LYS A 127 -5.80 5.11 15.40
C LYS A 127 -4.58 5.61 14.61
N ILE A 128 -4.72 6.75 13.95
CA ILE A 128 -3.63 7.30 13.13
C ILE A 128 -2.35 7.48 13.95
N ASN A 129 -2.46 7.95 15.18
CA ASN A 129 -1.29 8.14 16.04
C ASN A 129 -0.57 6.83 16.34
N GLU A 130 -1.31 5.75 16.52
CA GLU A 130 -0.72 4.42 16.72
C GLU A 130 0.01 3.94 15.48
N VAL A 131 -0.59 4.14 14.31
CA VAL A 131 0.02 3.77 13.04
C VAL A 131 1.33 4.54 12.84
N ILE A 132 1.31 5.85 13.07
CA ILE A 132 2.52 6.69 12.94
C ILE A 132 3.61 6.20 13.89
N LYS A 133 3.26 5.92 15.14
CA LYS A 133 4.21 5.41 16.15
C LYS A 133 4.84 4.08 15.71
N GLU A 134 4.02 3.16 15.24
CA GLU A 134 4.49 1.84 14.79
C GLU A 134 5.42 1.96 13.58
N ILE A 135 5.06 2.79 12.60
CA ILE A 135 5.88 2.98 11.41
C ILE A 135 7.23 3.61 11.78
N LYS A 136 7.24 4.59 12.70
CA LYS A 136 8.49 5.17 13.19
C LYS A 136 9.42 4.11 13.78
N SER A 137 8.86 3.17 14.53
CA SER A 137 9.65 2.07 15.12
C SER A 137 10.17 1.10 14.05
N GLN A 138 9.57 1.07 12.88
CA GLN A 138 9.91 0.18 11.78
C GLN A 138 10.88 0.78 10.76
N ILE A 139 11.20 2.09 10.88
CA ILE A 139 12.07 2.79 9.93
C ILE A 139 13.52 2.29 9.87
N PRO A 140 14.16 1.83 10.97
CA PRO A 140 15.55 1.36 10.90
C PRO A 140 15.78 0.06 10.14
N PHE A 141 14.87 -0.36 9.27
CA PHE A 141 15.06 -1.52 8.42
C PHE A 141 15.88 -1.16 7.17
N LYS A 142 16.09 -2.15 6.31
CA LYS A 142 16.88 -2.01 5.07
C LYS A 142 16.56 -0.72 4.30
N LYS A 143 17.56 -0.18 3.60
CA LYS A 143 17.51 1.11 2.89
C LYS A 143 16.25 1.33 2.06
N ASP A 144 15.80 0.32 1.31
CA ASP A 144 14.61 0.42 0.45
C ASP A 144 13.33 0.55 1.26
N VAL A 145 13.23 -0.21 2.34
CA VAL A 145 12.11 -0.16 3.27
C VAL A 145 12.07 1.18 4.00
N LYS A 146 13.25 1.70 4.37
CA LYS A 146 13.36 3.01 5.02
C LYS A 146 12.78 4.12 4.14
N LYS A 147 13.11 4.14 2.85
CA LYS A 147 12.59 5.12 1.89
C LYS A 147 11.07 5.05 1.81
N TYR A 148 10.53 3.83 1.70
CA TYR A 148 9.09 3.58 1.62
C TYR A 148 8.37 4.04 2.90
N ARG A 149 8.88 3.64 4.07
CA ARG A 149 8.28 4.01 5.36
C ARG A 149 8.34 5.51 5.62
N THR A 150 9.40 6.17 5.17
CA THR A 150 9.56 7.63 5.32
C THR A 150 8.47 8.37 4.54
N ILE A 151 8.18 7.94 3.31
CA ILE A 151 7.13 8.57 2.50
C ILE A 151 5.74 8.29 3.09
N GLN A 152 5.51 7.09 3.62
CA GLN A 152 4.26 6.77 4.31
C GLN A 152 4.04 7.71 5.51
N LEU A 153 5.07 7.95 6.31
CA LEU A 153 5.00 8.87 7.45
C LEU A 153 4.64 10.29 7.01
N LYS A 154 5.25 10.75 5.92
CA LYS A 154 4.95 12.07 5.37
C LYS A 154 3.47 12.23 5.07
N PHE A 155 2.90 11.25 4.35
CA PHE A 155 1.49 11.28 3.98
C PHE A 155 0.56 11.15 5.18
N LEU A 156 0.89 10.27 6.13
CA LEU A 156 0.09 10.10 7.34
C LEU A 156 0.03 11.37 8.17
N LYS A 157 1.16 12.08 8.29
CA LYS A 157 1.21 13.36 9.01
C LYS A 157 0.39 14.44 8.29
N GLU A 158 0.43 14.48 6.97
CA GLU A 158 -0.39 15.41 6.18
C GLU A 158 -1.88 15.16 6.40
N ILE A 159 -2.30 13.90 6.39
CA ILE A 159 -3.69 13.50 6.62
C ILE A 159 -4.15 13.92 8.02
N LYS A 160 -3.31 13.68 9.02
CA LYS A 160 -3.60 14.03 10.40
C LYS A 160 -3.85 15.52 10.60
N THR A 161 -3.07 16.38 9.92
CA THR A 161 -3.17 17.83 10.07
C THR A 161 -4.33 18.46 9.32
N LYS A 162 -4.89 17.77 8.32
CA LYS A 162 -5.96 18.30 7.46
C LYS A 162 -7.37 17.90 7.89
N LYS A 163 -7.51 17.34 9.07
CA LYS A 163 -8.82 17.02 9.64
C LYS A 163 -9.56 18.25 10.13
#